data_bdd133604ce9315a801cc065512cee5f
#
_entry.id   bdd133604ce9315a801cc065512cee5f
#
_cell.length_a   1.000
_cell.length_b   1.000
_cell.length_c   1.000
_cell.angle_alpha   90.00
_cell.angle_beta   90.00
_cell.angle_gamma   90.00
#
_symmetry.space_group_name_H-M   'P 1'
#
loop_
_entity.id
_entity.type
_entity.pdbx_description
1 polymer ?
#
loop_
_entity_poly.entity_id
_entity_poly.type
_entity_poly.pdbx_seq_one_letter_code
_entity_poly.pdbx_strand_id
1 'polypeptide(L)'
;MLLSRTLLYLPAQLIGPLAQFAAVVVWTHLLPPAAYGTVALILAMQELVFQLCLAWWSTYVLRYAAAAGPGERAAQGAHENAVLLISAGLQVAVTLALLAIGDSPLTPGLVAAALGYTISRSLTMHLAERARAAQAIGLYTLAQTAGPVLGLAAAIGLVLWTPTAAAALAGFALAQIAVLPVLWFAVVPARAIALDTGVLRRAFFFSGPLLAAGAVGWLTVNGIRVIVEQVDGAAAVGLLSVGWGLGQRLMSVAAMMVTAAAFPIAVERMERSGPEAAYAQVARSSLLLLAILVPATAGVVWLTPPLVDLLIGAEFREATRVLLPIATVAAAVRNLRVHCVDQVFLLLGRTGFLLTVNLVEAGATLAGCAAGLVWGGLPGACLGCLGGTALGFVICFAGAWREGLRFTLLPLLKIAAATALMVGALALAPHLQGELGARLRLALTIAGSGGLYLVALALLFREYWPTRRRAT
;
A
#
# COMPACT_ATOMS: atom_id res chain seq x y z
N MET A 1 -10.90 22.47 -14.43
CA MET A 1 -11.84 21.68 -13.60
C MET A 1 -11.25 20.33 -13.11
N LEU A 2 -10.58 19.51 -13.92
CA LEU A 2 -9.96 18.25 -13.47
C LEU A 2 -8.88 18.45 -12.41
N LEU A 3 -7.95 19.38 -12.62
CA LEU A 3 -6.84 19.66 -11.68
C LEU A 3 -7.33 20.10 -10.30
N SER A 4 -8.33 20.98 -10.22
CA SER A 4 -8.88 21.46 -8.94
C SER A 4 -9.60 20.33 -8.17
N ARG A 5 -10.27 19.42 -8.86
CA ARG A 5 -10.89 18.25 -8.21
C ARG A 5 -9.86 17.23 -7.75
N THR A 6 -8.81 16.99 -8.53
CA THR A 6 -7.70 16.10 -8.14
C THR A 6 -6.98 16.61 -6.89
N LEU A 7 -6.76 17.92 -6.79
CA LEU A 7 -6.16 18.54 -5.60
C LEU A 7 -7.01 18.37 -4.32
N LEU A 8 -8.33 18.26 -4.45
CA LEU A 8 -9.21 18.00 -3.30
C LEU A 8 -9.10 16.57 -2.74
N TYR A 9 -8.68 15.59 -3.56
CA TYR A 9 -8.40 14.22 -3.10
C TYR A 9 -6.99 14.05 -2.52
N LEU A 10 -6.08 15.00 -2.78
CA LEU A 10 -4.68 14.92 -2.35
C LEU A 10 -4.52 14.74 -0.83
N PRO A 11 -5.25 15.48 0.04
CA PRO A 11 -5.16 15.28 1.48
C PRO A 11 -5.51 13.86 1.91
N ALA A 12 -6.58 13.27 1.35
CA ALA A 12 -6.97 11.90 1.67
C ALA A 12 -5.89 10.87 1.25
N GLN A 13 -5.20 11.14 0.14
CA GLN A 13 -4.15 10.25 -0.37
C GLN A 13 -2.82 10.39 0.37
N LEU A 14 -2.52 11.53 0.98
CA LEU A 14 -1.26 11.76 1.70
C LEU A 14 -1.38 11.52 3.20
N ILE A 15 -2.48 11.99 3.82
CA ILE A 15 -2.67 11.89 5.28
C ILE A 15 -2.70 10.43 5.73
N GLY A 16 -3.38 9.55 5.00
CA GLY A 16 -3.47 8.13 5.31
C GLY A 16 -2.09 7.45 5.40
N PRO A 17 -1.28 7.45 4.33
CA PRO A 17 0.07 6.89 4.34
C PRO A 17 1.01 7.52 5.38
N LEU A 18 0.95 8.85 5.58
CA LEU A 18 1.76 9.53 6.60
C LEU A 18 1.36 9.13 8.02
N ALA A 19 0.06 9.05 8.30
CA ALA A 19 -0.43 8.58 9.60
C ALA A 19 -0.08 7.10 9.84
N GLN A 20 -0.13 6.26 8.81
CA GLN A 20 0.31 4.86 8.90
C GLN A 20 1.82 4.75 9.13
N PHE A 21 2.64 5.61 8.52
CA PHE A 21 4.07 5.67 8.80
C PHE A 21 4.33 6.09 10.25
N ALA A 22 3.69 7.17 10.71
CA ALA A 22 3.77 7.64 12.08
C ALA A 22 3.30 6.56 13.07
N ALA A 23 2.24 5.82 12.74
CA ALA A 23 1.75 4.71 13.55
C ALA A 23 2.82 3.63 13.77
N VAL A 24 3.56 3.23 12.72
CA VAL A 24 4.64 2.24 12.89
C VAL A 24 5.70 2.74 13.87
N VAL A 25 6.14 4.00 13.71
CA VAL A 25 7.12 4.61 14.63
C VAL A 25 6.60 4.60 16.05
N VAL A 26 5.38 5.07 16.26
CA VAL A 26 4.76 5.15 17.60
C VAL A 26 4.62 3.77 18.24
N TRP A 27 4.12 2.79 17.49
CA TRP A 27 3.90 1.44 18.02
C TRP A 27 5.19 0.74 18.42
N THR A 28 6.30 0.99 17.73
CA THR A 28 7.60 0.41 18.12
C THR A 28 8.11 0.92 19.47
N HIS A 29 7.60 2.05 19.96
CA HIS A 29 7.95 2.61 21.28
C HIS A 29 6.94 2.27 22.38
N LEU A 30 5.69 1.94 22.01
CA LEU A 30 4.60 1.73 22.97
C LEU A 30 4.20 0.26 23.13
N LEU A 31 4.49 -0.60 22.15
CA LEU A 31 4.08 -2.00 22.17
C LEU A 31 5.31 -2.92 22.07
N PRO A 32 5.34 -4.03 22.81
CA PRO A 32 6.32 -5.08 22.60
C PRO A 32 6.08 -5.79 21.25
N PRO A 33 7.11 -6.45 20.67
CA PRO A 33 7.00 -7.09 19.36
C PRO A 33 5.80 -8.04 19.18
N ALA A 34 5.49 -8.85 20.20
CA ALA A 34 4.37 -9.78 20.14
C ALA A 34 3.01 -9.05 20.05
N ALA A 35 2.80 -7.99 20.85
CA ALA A 35 1.57 -7.21 20.79
C ALA A 35 1.43 -6.47 19.46
N TYR A 36 2.51 -5.88 18.93
CA TYR A 36 2.50 -5.24 17.63
C TYR A 36 2.27 -6.27 16.50
N GLY A 37 2.86 -7.47 16.59
CA GLY A 37 2.62 -8.57 15.66
C GLY A 37 1.16 -8.98 15.59
N THR A 38 0.51 -9.14 16.75
CA THR A 38 -0.93 -9.41 16.84
C THR A 38 -1.76 -8.31 16.19
N VAL A 39 -1.44 -7.02 16.44
CA VAL A 39 -2.09 -5.89 15.74
C VAL A 39 -1.90 -6.01 14.23
N ALA A 40 -0.68 -6.24 13.75
CA ALA A 40 -0.37 -6.33 12.33
C ALA A 40 -1.09 -7.49 11.63
N LEU A 41 -1.25 -8.63 12.31
CA LEU A 41 -2.02 -9.78 11.83
C LEU A 41 -3.50 -9.45 11.73
N ILE A 42 -4.10 -8.87 12.77
CA ILE A 42 -5.53 -8.52 12.75
C ILE A 42 -5.83 -7.44 11.71
N LEU A 43 -4.94 -6.46 11.50
CA LEU A 43 -5.05 -5.50 10.41
C LEU A 43 -5.04 -6.20 9.03
N ALA A 44 -4.14 -7.16 8.84
CA ALA A 44 -4.08 -7.95 7.60
C ALA A 44 -5.31 -8.85 7.43
N MET A 45 -5.76 -9.52 8.49
CA MET A 45 -6.99 -10.32 8.49
C MET A 45 -8.21 -9.49 8.13
N GLN A 46 -8.34 -8.27 8.67
CA GLN A 46 -9.45 -7.37 8.36
C GLN A 46 -9.52 -7.03 6.86
N GLU A 47 -8.37 -6.80 6.20
CA GLU A 47 -8.33 -6.56 4.76
C GLU A 47 -8.87 -7.77 3.97
N LEU A 48 -8.52 -9.00 4.37
CA LEU A 48 -9.04 -10.23 3.77
C LEU A 48 -10.54 -10.38 4.02
N VAL A 49 -10.98 -10.17 5.26
CA VAL A 49 -12.39 -10.27 5.65
C VAL A 49 -13.24 -9.26 4.87
N PHE A 50 -12.79 -8.02 4.76
CA PHE A 50 -13.45 -7.02 3.92
C PHE A 50 -13.51 -7.46 2.46
N GLN A 51 -12.39 -7.93 1.91
CA GLN A 51 -12.31 -8.39 0.52
C GLN A 51 -13.31 -9.50 0.23
N LEU A 52 -13.40 -10.50 1.11
CA LEU A 52 -14.28 -11.65 0.92
C LEU A 52 -15.76 -11.34 1.20
N CYS A 53 -16.03 -10.55 2.26
CA CYS A 53 -17.38 -10.39 2.77
C CYS A 53 -18.12 -9.17 2.22
N LEU A 54 -17.43 -8.09 1.81
CA LEU A 54 -18.09 -6.82 1.49
C LEU A 54 -17.55 -6.10 0.24
N ALA A 55 -16.29 -6.30 -0.16
CA ALA A 55 -15.68 -5.55 -1.27
C ALA A 55 -16.41 -5.76 -2.61
N TRP A 56 -16.98 -6.94 -2.86
CA TRP A 56 -17.78 -7.22 -4.05
C TRP A 56 -19.00 -6.31 -4.17
N TRP A 57 -19.68 -6.06 -3.06
CA TRP A 57 -20.82 -5.15 -3.03
C TRP A 57 -20.38 -3.70 -3.15
N SER A 58 -19.32 -3.31 -2.47
CA SER A 58 -18.74 -1.96 -2.56
C SER A 58 -18.37 -1.59 -3.99
N THR A 59 -17.76 -2.54 -4.73
CA THR A 59 -17.40 -2.37 -6.14
C THR A 59 -18.62 -2.24 -7.05
N TYR A 60 -19.65 -3.05 -6.79
CA TYR A 60 -20.93 -2.96 -7.52
C TYR A 60 -21.61 -1.60 -7.30
N VAL A 61 -21.70 -1.15 -6.05
CA VAL A 61 -22.28 0.16 -5.69
C VAL A 61 -21.50 1.29 -6.34
N LEU A 62 -20.17 1.27 -6.30
CA LEU A 62 -19.33 2.27 -6.95
C LEU A 62 -19.63 2.41 -8.44
N ARG A 63 -19.88 1.29 -9.13
CA ARG A 63 -20.16 1.26 -10.59
C ARG A 63 -21.56 1.71 -10.95
N TYR A 64 -22.57 1.28 -10.19
CA TYR A 64 -23.97 1.41 -10.59
C TYR A 64 -24.76 2.47 -9.82
N ALA A 65 -24.36 2.84 -8.59
CA ALA A 65 -25.11 3.82 -7.79
C ALA A 65 -25.12 5.23 -8.39
N ALA A 66 -24.08 5.63 -9.10
CA ALA A 66 -23.98 6.95 -9.72
C ALA A 66 -24.96 7.13 -10.89
N ALA A 67 -25.30 6.04 -11.61
CA ALA A 67 -26.17 6.05 -12.78
C ALA A 67 -27.66 5.84 -12.42
N ALA A 68 -27.98 5.44 -11.18
CA ALA A 68 -29.33 5.09 -10.75
C ALA A 68 -30.24 6.32 -10.59
N GLY A 69 -31.49 6.22 -11.02
CA GLY A 69 -32.55 7.20 -10.77
C GLY A 69 -33.01 7.25 -9.30
N PRO A 70 -33.79 8.24 -8.85
CA PRO A 70 -34.17 8.38 -7.45
C PRO A 70 -34.89 7.15 -6.84
N GLY A 71 -35.82 6.52 -7.56
CA GLY A 71 -36.51 5.30 -7.12
C GLY A 71 -35.59 4.08 -7.06
N GLU A 72 -34.71 3.93 -8.04
CA GLU A 72 -33.68 2.87 -8.08
C GLU A 72 -32.66 3.01 -6.94
N ARG A 73 -32.31 4.24 -6.58
CA ARG A 73 -31.42 4.51 -5.44
C ARG A 73 -32.02 4.07 -4.12
N ALA A 74 -33.33 4.31 -3.91
CA ALA A 74 -34.02 3.87 -2.70
C ALA A 74 -34.08 2.33 -2.62
N ALA A 75 -34.45 1.66 -3.72
CA ALA A 75 -34.45 0.19 -3.81
C ALA A 75 -33.04 -0.39 -3.60
N GLN A 76 -32.03 0.18 -4.24
CA GLN A 76 -30.65 -0.22 -4.07
C GLN A 76 -30.17 -0.05 -2.62
N GLY A 77 -30.55 1.04 -1.93
CA GLY A 77 -30.24 1.26 -0.52
C GLY A 77 -30.89 0.22 0.41
N ALA A 78 -32.10 -0.25 0.09
CA ALA A 78 -32.75 -1.32 0.84
C ALA A 78 -32.00 -2.67 0.71
N HIS A 79 -31.52 -3.00 -0.50
CA HIS A 79 -30.68 -4.19 -0.72
C HIS A 79 -29.32 -4.04 -0.05
N GLU A 80 -28.74 -2.85 -0.07
CA GLU A 80 -27.47 -2.53 0.61
C GLU A 80 -27.56 -2.80 2.10
N ASN A 81 -28.63 -2.36 2.79
CA ASN A 81 -28.83 -2.62 4.21
C ASN A 81 -28.89 -4.12 4.52
N ALA A 82 -29.57 -4.92 3.69
CA ALA A 82 -29.61 -6.38 3.84
C ALA A 82 -28.21 -6.99 3.66
N VAL A 83 -27.45 -6.58 2.63
CA VAL A 83 -26.10 -7.05 2.38
C VAL A 83 -25.15 -6.68 3.53
N LEU A 84 -25.25 -5.46 4.07
CA LEU A 84 -24.41 -5.03 5.18
C LEU A 84 -24.67 -5.86 6.45
N LEU A 85 -25.92 -6.20 6.76
CA LEU A 85 -26.26 -7.07 7.88
C LEU A 85 -25.74 -8.50 7.69
N ILE A 86 -25.94 -9.09 6.51
CA ILE A 86 -25.43 -10.42 6.17
C ILE A 86 -23.89 -10.43 6.22
N SER A 87 -23.28 -9.40 5.62
CA SER A 87 -21.82 -9.24 5.62
C SER A 87 -21.28 -9.09 7.03
N ALA A 88 -21.94 -8.34 7.92
CA ALA A 88 -21.51 -8.21 9.31
C ALA A 88 -21.51 -9.56 10.03
N GLY A 89 -22.54 -10.38 9.88
CA GLY A 89 -22.60 -11.74 10.42
C GLY A 89 -21.50 -12.63 9.86
N LEU A 90 -21.26 -12.57 8.54
CA LEU A 90 -20.20 -13.33 7.89
C LEU A 90 -18.80 -12.86 8.33
N GLN A 91 -18.60 -11.56 8.50
CA GLN A 91 -17.34 -10.99 9.02
C GLN A 91 -17.06 -11.46 10.45
N VAL A 92 -18.08 -11.53 11.31
CA VAL A 92 -17.93 -12.13 12.66
C VAL A 92 -17.46 -13.56 12.56
N ALA A 93 -18.16 -14.41 11.77
CA ALA A 93 -17.83 -15.83 11.64
C ALA A 93 -16.41 -16.02 11.07
N VAL A 94 -16.05 -15.33 9.99
CA VAL A 94 -14.71 -15.44 9.36
C VAL A 94 -13.62 -14.91 10.29
N THR A 95 -13.85 -13.79 10.99
CA THR A 95 -12.86 -13.25 11.92
C THR A 95 -12.61 -14.21 13.08
N LEU A 96 -13.68 -14.79 13.66
CA LEU A 96 -13.53 -15.80 14.72
C LEU A 96 -12.80 -17.04 14.24
N ALA A 97 -13.11 -17.53 13.03
CA ALA A 97 -12.41 -18.66 12.43
C ALA A 97 -10.91 -18.37 12.21
N LEU A 98 -10.57 -17.20 11.70
CA LEU A 98 -9.17 -16.81 11.50
C LEU A 98 -8.41 -16.63 12.83
N LEU A 99 -9.05 -16.04 13.83
CA LEU A 99 -8.46 -15.93 15.18
C LEU A 99 -8.25 -17.31 15.83
N ALA A 100 -9.14 -18.28 15.57
CA ALA A 100 -9.00 -19.64 16.11
C ALA A 100 -7.87 -20.46 15.46
N ILE A 101 -7.43 -20.07 14.26
CA ILE A 101 -6.29 -20.72 13.56
C ILE A 101 -4.95 -20.13 14.01
N GLY A 102 -4.93 -18.87 14.48
CA GLY A 102 -3.71 -18.21 14.93
C GLY A 102 -3.25 -18.68 16.32
N ASP A 103 -1.97 -18.57 16.60
CA ASP A 103 -1.34 -18.97 17.88
C ASP A 103 -1.45 -17.89 18.98
N SER A 104 -2.05 -16.74 18.69
CA SER A 104 -2.19 -15.66 19.67
C SER A 104 -3.17 -16.03 20.78
N PRO A 105 -2.86 -15.76 22.07
CA PRO A 105 -3.78 -16.05 23.17
C PRO A 105 -5.07 -15.24 23.04
N LEU A 106 -6.18 -15.93 22.87
CA LEU A 106 -7.51 -15.34 22.68
C LEU A 106 -8.08 -14.88 24.03
N THR A 107 -7.85 -13.63 24.39
CA THR A 107 -8.57 -13.00 25.49
C THR A 107 -9.91 -12.43 25.03
N PRO A 108 -10.96 -12.40 25.87
CA PRO A 108 -12.23 -11.78 25.50
C PRO A 108 -12.10 -10.33 25.02
N GLY A 109 -11.18 -9.57 25.64
CA GLY A 109 -10.88 -8.19 25.23
C GLY A 109 -10.26 -8.10 23.82
N LEU A 110 -9.36 -9.00 23.46
CA LEU A 110 -8.76 -9.05 22.12
C LEU A 110 -9.81 -9.42 21.08
N VAL A 111 -10.63 -10.44 21.34
CA VAL A 111 -11.69 -10.88 20.43
C VAL A 111 -12.70 -9.73 20.18
N ALA A 112 -13.17 -9.07 21.26
CA ALA A 112 -14.09 -7.95 21.15
C ALA A 112 -13.47 -6.77 20.37
N ALA A 113 -12.21 -6.43 20.62
CA ALA A 113 -11.50 -5.37 19.91
C ALA A 113 -11.26 -5.71 18.43
N ALA A 114 -10.90 -6.95 18.11
CA ALA A 114 -10.72 -7.43 16.75
C ALA A 114 -12.02 -7.41 15.95
N LEU A 115 -13.12 -7.88 16.52
CA LEU A 115 -14.45 -7.83 15.89
C LEU A 115 -14.92 -6.39 15.70
N GLY A 116 -14.79 -5.56 16.74
CA GLY A 116 -15.14 -4.14 16.68
C GLY A 116 -14.36 -3.41 15.59
N TYR A 117 -13.05 -3.63 15.51
CA TYR A 117 -12.19 -3.07 14.47
C TYR A 117 -12.57 -3.57 13.08
N THR A 118 -12.73 -4.88 12.91
CA THR A 118 -13.03 -5.50 11.59
C THR A 118 -14.33 -4.96 11.02
N ILE A 119 -15.39 -4.93 11.81
CA ILE A 119 -16.70 -4.47 11.35
C ILE A 119 -16.69 -2.96 11.08
N SER A 120 -16.20 -2.17 12.04
CA SER A 120 -16.19 -0.70 11.89
C SER A 120 -15.31 -0.26 10.71
N ARG A 121 -14.15 -0.89 10.51
CA ARG A 121 -13.25 -0.60 9.38
C ARG A 121 -13.89 -0.98 8.05
N SER A 122 -14.49 -2.15 7.96
CA SER A 122 -15.15 -2.62 6.74
C SER A 122 -16.32 -1.71 6.35
N LEU A 123 -17.15 -1.31 7.31
CA LEU A 123 -18.23 -0.36 7.08
C LEU A 123 -17.70 1.01 6.63
N THR A 124 -16.65 1.52 7.29
CA THR A 124 -16.03 2.80 6.91
C THR A 124 -15.47 2.76 5.49
N MET A 125 -14.82 1.66 5.09
CA MET A 125 -14.32 1.45 3.73
C MET A 125 -15.47 1.42 2.72
N HIS A 126 -16.55 0.70 3.01
CA HIS A 126 -17.74 0.66 2.16
C HIS A 126 -18.37 2.05 2.00
N LEU A 127 -18.59 2.77 3.11
CA LEU A 127 -19.19 4.12 3.08
C LEU A 127 -18.29 5.14 2.39
N ALA A 128 -16.96 4.97 2.42
CA ALA A 128 -16.02 5.77 1.63
C ALA A 128 -16.25 5.57 0.13
N GLU A 129 -16.39 4.31 -0.35
CA GLU A 129 -16.70 4.04 -1.76
C GLU A 129 -18.08 4.58 -2.14
N ARG A 130 -19.04 4.53 -1.24
CA ARG A 130 -20.36 5.12 -1.41
C ARG A 130 -20.29 6.64 -1.55
N ALA A 131 -19.51 7.32 -0.68
CA ALA A 131 -19.27 8.76 -0.76
C ALA A 131 -18.56 9.14 -2.07
N ARG A 132 -17.66 8.31 -2.54
CA ARG A 132 -16.97 8.48 -3.82
C ARG A 132 -17.93 8.34 -5.00
N ALA A 133 -18.82 7.35 -4.98
CA ALA A 133 -19.87 7.17 -5.99
C ALA A 133 -20.84 8.37 -6.03
N ALA A 134 -21.16 8.95 -4.87
CA ALA A 134 -21.98 10.15 -4.72
C ALA A 134 -21.24 11.46 -5.02
N GLN A 135 -19.94 11.41 -5.35
CA GLN A 135 -19.08 12.59 -5.54
C GLN A 135 -18.98 13.50 -4.29
N ALA A 136 -19.25 12.97 -3.11
CA ALA A 136 -19.20 13.68 -1.82
C ALA A 136 -17.77 13.67 -1.27
N ILE A 137 -16.88 14.51 -1.86
CA ILE A 137 -15.44 14.50 -1.60
C ILE A 137 -15.11 14.71 -0.11
N GLY A 138 -15.84 15.60 0.57
CA GLY A 138 -15.62 15.86 2.00
C GLY A 138 -15.87 14.63 2.87
N LEU A 139 -16.96 13.88 2.59
CA LEU A 139 -17.29 12.64 3.30
C LEU A 139 -16.29 11.52 2.99
N TYR A 140 -15.86 11.40 1.73
CA TYR A 140 -14.79 10.50 1.34
C TYR A 140 -13.48 10.79 2.10
N THR A 141 -13.08 12.07 2.15
CA THR A 141 -11.88 12.49 2.87
C THR A 141 -12.00 12.20 4.36
N LEU A 142 -13.16 12.49 4.98
CA LEU A 142 -13.44 12.16 6.38
C LEU A 142 -13.29 10.65 6.63
N ALA A 143 -13.91 9.81 5.81
CA ALA A 143 -13.82 8.35 5.93
C ALA A 143 -12.37 7.83 5.82
N GLN A 144 -11.58 8.41 4.91
CA GLN A 144 -10.21 7.97 4.67
C GLN A 144 -9.19 8.50 5.68
N THR A 145 -9.50 9.61 6.37
CA THR A 145 -8.56 10.24 7.32
C THR A 145 -8.92 9.98 8.78
N ALA A 146 -10.20 9.80 9.09
CA ALA A 146 -10.66 9.61 10.46
C ALA A 146 -10.02 8.39 11.14
N GLY A 147 -10.03 7.22 10.47
CA GLY A 147 -9.40 6.02 11.00
C GLY A 147 -7.91 6.19 11.27
N PRO A 148 -7.09 6.56 10.27
CA PRO A 148 -5.65 6.76 10.47
C PRO A 148 -5.29 7.83 11.50
N VAL A 149 -6.00 8.96 11.56
CA VAL A 149 -5.62 10.08 12.44
C VAL A 149 -6.28 9.96 13.81
N LEU A 150 -7.61 9.96 13.86
CA LEU A 150 -8.34 9.88 15.14
C LEU A 150 -8.18 8.51 15.77
N GLY A 151 -8.15 7.45 14.95
CA GLY A 151 -7.91 6.09 15.41
C GLY A 151 -6.52 5.93 16.04
N LEU A 152 -5.49 6.50 15.43
CA LEU A 152 -4.15 6.49 16.01
C LEU A 152 -4.12 7.25 17.34
N ALA A 153 -4.73 8.43 17.42
CA ALA A 153 -4.77 9.22 18.65
C ALA A 153 -5.51 8.48 19.78
N ALA A 154 -6.69 7.91 19.48
CA ALA A 154 -7.45 7.14 20.45
C ALA A 154 -6.71 5.86 20.89
N ALA A 155 -6.07 5.18 19.95
CA ALA A 155 -5.30 3.98 20.22
C ALA A 155 -4.07 4.28 21.08
N ILE A 156 -3.34 5.38 20.84
CA ILE A 156 -2.26 5.84 21.71
C ILE A 156 -2.78 6.08 23.15
N GLY A 157 -3.90 6.79 23.28
CA GLY A 157 -4.51 7.05 24.59
C GLY A 157 -4.80 5.77 25.37
N LEU A 158 -5.35 4.73 24.73
CA LEU A 158 -5.64 3.45 25.37
C LEU A 158 -4.38 2.62 25.65
N VAL A 159 -3.41 2.61 24.73
CA VAL A 159 -2.15 1.87 24.88
C VAL A 159 -1.27 2.44 25.99
N LEU A 160 -1.31 3.75 26.21
CA LEU A 160 -0.60 4.36 27.37
C LEU A 160 -1.12 3.85 28.72
N TRP A 161 -2.38 3.41 28.79
CA TRP A 161 -2.92 2.77 30.01
C TRP A 161 -2.63 1.27 30.05
N THR A 162 -2.83 0.59 28.90
CA THR A 162 -2.64 -0.86 28.79
C THR A 162 -1.92 -1.17 27.48
N PRO A 163 -0.60 -1.45 27.49
CA PRO A 163 0.18 -1.68 26.26
C PRO A 163 -0.12 -3.04 25.64
N THR A 164 -1.32 -3.22 25.11
CA THR A 164 -1.82 -4.46 24.53
C THR A 164 -2.34 -4.26 23.13
N ALA A 165 -2.36 -5.34 22.35
CA ALA A 165 -2.97 -5.36 21.01
C ALA A 165 -4.46 -5.00 21.07
N ALA A 166 -5.17 -5.46 22.11
CA ALA A 166 -6.58 -5.15 22.31
C ALA A 166 -6.84 -3.65 22.47
N ALA A 167 -6.02 -2.95 23.27
CA ALA A 167 -6.12 -1.50 23.45
C ALA A 167 -5.88 -0.73 22.15
N ALA A 168 -4.85 -1.13 21.37
CA ALA A 168 -4.57 -0.51 20.08
C ALA A 168 -5.74 -0.66 19.09
N LEU A 169 -6.28 -1.88 18.94
CA LEU A 169 -7.41 -2.18 18.07
C LEU A 169 -8.70 -1.50 18.54
N ALA A 170 -8.96 -1.47 19.85
CA ALA A 170 -10.13 -0.80 20.41
C ALA A 170 -10.10 0.71 20.11
N GLY A 171 -8.94 1.37 20.21
CA GLY A 171 -8.81 2.79 19.87
C GLY A 171 -9.16 3.07 18.41
N PHE A 172 -8.65 2.27 17.48
CA PHE A 172 -9.03 2.36 16.06
C PHE A 172 -10.53 2.11 15.85
N ALA A 173 -11.10 1.09 16.50
CA ALA A 173 -12.51 0.77 16.41
C ALA A 173 -13.39 1.92 16.93
N LEU A 174 -13.10 2.47 18.10
CA LEU A 174 -13.85 3.57 18.70
C LEU A 174 -13.89 4.81 17.83
N ALA A 175 -12.75 5.22 17.25
CA ALA A 175 -12.70 6.36 16.34
C ALA A 175 -13.53 6.13 15.07
N GLN A 176 -13.52 4.92 14.52
CA GLN A 176 -14.32 4.58 13.36
C GLN A 176 -15.81 4.54 13.70
N ILE A 177 -16.20 3.91 14.82
CA ILE A 177 -17.57 3.87 15.32
C ILE A 177 -18.13 5.29 15.54
N ALA A 178 -17.32 6.22 16.05
CA ALA A 178 -17.72 7.60 16.24
C ALA A 178 -18.04 8.34 14.93
N VAL A 179 -17.37 7.99 13.83
CA VAL A 179 -17.56 8.62 12.50
C VAL A 179 -18.65 7.92 11.68
N LEU A 180 -18.89 6.63 11.92
CA LEU A 180 -19.86 5.84 11.15
C LEU A 180 -21.27 6.48 11.06
N PRO A 181 -21.90 7.02 12.12
CA PRO A 181 -23.21 7.65 12.02
C PRO A 181 -23.22 8.82 11.03
N VAL A 182 -22.20 9.67 11.05
CA VAL A 182 -22.09 10.82 10.15
C VAL A 182 -22.04 10.35 8.70
N LEU A 183 -21.23 9.35 8.40
CA LEU A 183 -21.12 8.77 7.05
C LEU A 183 -22.43 8.08 6.65
N TRP A 184 -22.99 7.27 7.53
CA TRP A 184 -24.20 6.49 7.26
C TRP A 184 -25.38 7.38 6.88
N PHE A 185 -25.72 8.35 7.72
CA PHE A 185 -26.88 9.23 7.49
C PHE A 185 -26.69 10.16 6.30
N ALA A 186 -25.43 10.43 5.89
CA ALA A 186 -25.14 11.29 4.76
C ALA A 186 -25.20 10.57 3.39
N VAL A 187 -24.87 9.27 3.34
CA VAL A 187 -24.70 8.58 2.04
C VAL A 187 -25.64 7.39 1.81
N VAL A 188 -26.28 6.83 2.85
CA VAL A 188 -27.23 5.72 2.70
C VAL A 188 -28.65 6.24 2.47
N PRO A 189 -29.25 6.01 1.29
CA PRO A 189 -30.49 6.71 0.89
C PRO A 189 -31.80 6.11 1.48
N ALA A 190 -31.75 4.90 2.02
CA ALA A 190 -32.91 4.19 2.49
C ALA A 190 -32.70 3.55 3.85
N ARG A 191 -33.76 3.44 4.66
CA ARG A 191 -33.76 2.71 5.94
C ARG A 191 -34.45 1.36 5.86
N ALA A 192 -35.11 1.06 4.72
CA ALA A 192 -35.77 -0.21 4.47
C ALA A 192 -34.70 -1.34 4.28
N ILE A 193 -35.13 -2.56 4.53
CA ILE A 193 -34.32 -3.78 4.27
C ILE A 193 -35.12 -4.59 3.25
N ALA A 194 -34.48 -4.90 2.13
CA ALA A 194 -35.02 -5.78 1.09
C ALA A 194 -33.88 -6.66 0.54
N LEU A 195 -34.24 -7.86 0.12
CA LEU A 195 -33.29 -8.78 -0.47
C LEU A 195 -33.85 -9.30 -1.80
N ASP A 196 -33.17 -9.00 -2.89
CA ASP A 196 -33.45 -9.56 -4.21
C ASP A 196 -32.25 -10.40 -4.66
N THR A 197 -32.48 -11.70 -4.78
CA THR A 197 -31.44 -12.66 -5.22
C THR A 197 -30.95 -12.37 -6.63
N GLY A 198 -31.76 -11.77 -7.51
CA GLY A 198 -31.35 -11.34 -8.85
C GLY A 198 -30.32 -10.20 -8.80
N VAL A 199 -30.51 -9.23 -7.89
CA VAL A 199 -29.55 -8.14 -7.67
C VAL A 199 -28.25 -8.68 -7.09
N LEU A 200 -28.32 -9.55 -6.08
CA LEU A 200 -27.16 -10.18 -5.47
C LEU A 200 -26.34 -10.98 -6.49
N ARG A 201 -27.02 -11.79 -7.32
CA ARG A 201 -26.38 -12.58 -8.36
C ARG A 201 -25.67 -11.68 -9.36
N ARG A 202 -26.30 -10.62 -9.85
CA ARG A 202 -25.66 -9.65 -10.78
C ARG A 202 -24.42 -9.00 -10.14
N ALA A 203 -24.54 -8.56 -8.89
CA ALA A 203 -23.43 -7.93 -8.17
C ALA A 203 -22.25 -8.89 -7.99
N PHE A 204 -22.53 -10.14 -7.61
CA PHE A 204 -21.49 -11.15 -7.41
C PHE A 204 -20.81 -11.56 -8.73
N PHE A 205 -21.56 -11.77 -9.80
CA PHE A 205 -20.95 -12.10 -11.10
C PHE A 205 -20.13 -10.95 -11.68
N PHE A 206 -20.55 -9.71 -11.45
CA PHE A 206 -19.77 -8.53 -11.86
C PHE A 206 -18.44 -8.42 -11.08
N SER A 207 -18.51 -8.60 -9.77
CA SER A 207 -17.36 -8.35 -8.88
C SER A 207 -16.50 -9.59 -8.60
N GLY A 208 -17.00 -10.79 -8.89
CA GLY A 208 -16.31 -12.06 -8.59
C GLY A 208 -14.88 -12.15 -9.12
N PRO A 209 -14.62 -11.84 -10.40
CA PRO A 209 -13.24 -11.83 -10.94
C PRO A 209 -12.32 -10.85 -10.20
N LEU A 210 -12.84 -9.70 -9.78
CA LEU A 210 -12.09 -8.71 -9.01
C LEU A 210 -11.78 -9.21 -7.59
N LEU A 211 -12.74 -9.96 -6.98
CA LEU A 211 -12.52 -10.59 -5.69
C LEU A 211 -11.37 -11.60 -5.73
N ALA A 212 -11.36 -12.47 -6.75
CA ALA A 212 -10.30 -13.46 -6.93
C ALA A 212 -8.93 -12.78 -7.11
N ALA A 213 -8.86 -11.76 -7.96
CA ALA A 213 -7.64 -10.97 -8.14
C ALA A 213 -7.19 -10.27 -6.86
N GLY A 214 -8.13 -9.70 -6.10
CA GLY A 214 -7.87 -9.07 -4.81
C GLY A 214 -7.35 -10.05 -3.75
N ALA A 215 -7.93 -11.27 -3.68
CA ALA A 215 -7.48 -12.32 -2.77
C ALA A 215 -6.04 -12.79 -3.09
N VAL A 216 -5.71 -12.96 -4.37
CA VAL A 216 -4.32 -13.27 -4.81
C VAL A 216 -3.38 -12.13 -4.42
N GLY A 217 -3.78 -10.88 -4.66
CA GLY A 217 -3.00 -9.71 -4.27
C GLY A 217 -2.77 -9.64 -2.75
N TRP A 218 -3.82 -9.90 -1.96
CA TRP A 218 -3.71 -9.97 -0.50
C TRP A 218 -2.75 -11.06 -0.06
N LEU A 219 -2.86 -12.24 -0.64
CA LEU A 219 -2.00 -13.38 -0.32
C LEU A 219 -0.52 -13.06 -0.59
N THR A 220 -0.23 -12.39 -1.70
CA THR A 220 1.14 -11.96 -2.05
C THR A 220 1.72 -10.98 -1.03
N VAL A 221 0.89 -10.07 -0.48
CA VAL A 221 1.36 -9.00 0.43
C VAL A 221 1.35 -9.43 1.89
N ASN A 222 0.32 -10.17 2.30
CA ASN A 222 0.05 -10.49 3.70
C ASN A 222 0.31 -11.95 4.05
N GLY A 223 0.34 -12.87 3.07
CA GLY A 223 0.58 -14.30 3.30
C GLY A 223 1.91 -14.59 3.99
N ILE A 224 2.92 -13.75 3.77
CA ILE A 224 4.20 -13.84 4.46
C ILE A 224 4.07 -13.70 5.98
N ARG A 225 3.12 -12.87 6.48
CA ARG A 225 2.87 -12.70 7.92
C ARG A 225 2.27 -13.96 8.52
N VAL A 226 1.36 -14.62 7.77
CA VAL A 226 0.74 -15.87 8.21
C VAL A 226 1.78 -16.98 8.30
N ILE A 227 2.68 -17.11 7.31
CA ILE A 227 3.76 -18.09 7.33
C ILE A 227 4.68 -17.85 8.54
N VAL A 228 5.10 -16.60 8.77
CA VAL A 228 5.99 -16.24 9.88
C VAL A 228 5.29 -16.47 11.23
N GLU A 229 3.98 -16.18 11.35
CA GLU A 229 3.23 -16.47 12.58
C GLU A 229 3.25 -17.95 12.94
N GLN A 230 2.97 -18.81 11.95
CA GLN A 230 2.88 -20.27 12.16
C GLN A 230 4.22 -20.91 12.53
N VAL A 231 5.35 -20.30 12.17
CA VAL A 231 6.70 -20.86 12.42
C VAL A 231 7.35 -20.20 13.63
N ASP A 232 7.36 -18.88 13.71
CA ASP A 232 8.14 -18.10 14.69
C ASP A 232 7.23 -17.27 15.62
N GLY A 233 5.91 -17.33 15.45
CA GLY A 233 4.93 -16.67 16.31
C GLY A 233 4.75 -15.17 16.10
N ALA A 234 3.87 -14.57 16.89
CA ALA A 234 3.45 -13.18 16.74
C ALA A 234 4.60 -12.15 16.93
N ALA A 235 5.58 -12.45 17.77
CA ALA A 235 6.73 -11.55 17.97
C ALA A 235 7.54 -11.38 16.69
N ALA A 236 7.80 -12.47 15.96
CA ALA A 236 8.48 -12.44 14.68
C ALA A 236 7.68 -11.67 13.61
N VAL A 237 6.35 -11.82 13.62
CA VAL A 237 5.46 -10.99 12.76
C VAL A 237 5.58 -9.51 13.10
N GLY A 238 5.69 -9.15 14.37
CA GLY A 238 5.91 -7.77 14.80
C GLY A 238 7.20 -7.20 14.20
N LEU A 239 8.31 -7.90 14.37
CA LEU A 239 9.62 -7.52 13.82
C LEU A 239 9.57 -7.41 12.28
N LEU A 240 9.01 -8.41 11.60
CA LEU A 240 8.80 -8.40 10.16
C LEU A 240 7.97 -7.19 9.71
N SER A 241 6.85 -6.94 10.38
CA SER A 241 5.90 -5.89 10.00
C SER A 241 6.48 -4.48 10.09
N VAL A 242 7.45 -4.24 10.99
CA VAL A 242 8.20 -2.97 11.03
C VAL A 242 9.14 -2.87 9.85
N GLY A 243 10.12 -3.76 9.73
CA GLY A 243 11.15 -3.68 8.70
C GLY A 243 10.59 -3.78 7.28
N TRP A 244 9.79 -4.82 7.03
CA TRP A 244 9.16 -5.05 5.73
C TRP A 244 8.13 -3.97 5.39
N GLY A 245 7.26 -3.62 6.35
CA GLY A 245 6.21 -2.63 6.16
C GLY A 245 6.73 -1.22 5.89
N LEU A 246 7.82 -0.79 6.53
CA LEU A 246 8.45 0.51 6.27
C LEU A 246 9.03 0.57 4.86
N GLY A 247 9.78 -0.45 4.42
CA GLY A 247 10.34 -0.51 3.08
C GLY A 247 9.26 -0.42 2.00
N GLN A 248 8.17 -1.19 2.16
CA GLN A 248 7.03 -1.17 1.24
C GLN A 248 6.37 0.22 1.16
N ARG A 249 6.13 0.86 2.31
CA ARG A 249 5.47 2.19 2.34
C ARG A 249 6.33 3.28 1.74
N LEU A 250 7.62 3.32 2.06
CA LEU A 250 8.54 4.33 1.52
C LEU A 250 8.60 4.27 -0.01
N MET A 251 8.73 3.08 -0.57
CA MET A 251 8.81 2.92 -2.03
C MET A 251 7.48 3.14 -2.72
N SER A 252 6.36 2.77 -2.10
CA SER A 252 5.03 3.03 -2.66
C SER A 252 4.70 4.53 -2.71
N VAL A 253 5.05 5.30 -1.66
CA VAL A 253 4.89 6.76 -1.66
C VAL A 253 5.74 7.40 -2.76
N ALA A 254 7.00 6.95 -2.91
CA ALA A 254 7.88 7.42 -3.99
C ALA A 254 7.30 7.12 -5.39
N ALA A 255 6.71 5.94 -5.59
CA ALA A 255 6.11 5.54 -6.86
C ALA A 255 4.83 6.35 -7.19
N MET A 256 3.99 6.65 -6.21
CA MET A 256 2.74 7.40 -6.42
C MET A 256 2.97 8.78 -7.04
N MET A 257 4.13 9.40 -6.81
CA MET A 257 4.46 10.73 -7.37
C MET A 257 4.47 10.75 -8.90
N VAL A 258 4.73 9.62 -9.56
CA VAL A 258 4.85 9.52 -11.03
C VAL A 258 3.61 8.90 -11.66
N THR A 259 2.98 7.96 -10.97
CA THR A 259 2.05 7.01 -11.60
C THR A 259 0.67 7.58 -11.88
N ALA A 260 0.23 8.60 -11.16
CA ALA A 260 -1.11 9.17 -11.29
C ALA A 260 -1.45 9.66 -12.71
N ALA A 261 -0.47 10.20 -13.45
CA ALA A 261 -0.66 10.73 -14.80
C ALA A 261 -0.10 9.81 -15.90
N ALA A 262 0.76 8.85 -15.56
CA ALA A 262 1.53 8.08 -16.54
C ALA A 262 0.64 7.20 -17.45
N PHE A 263 -0.30 6.47 -16.85
CA PHE A 263 -1.14 5.54 -17.61
C PHE A 263 -2.17 6.23 -18.53
N PRO A 264 -2.93 7.25 -18.10
CA PRO A 264 -3.83 7.97 -19.00
C PRO A 264 -3.13 8.55 -20.23
N ILE A 265 -1.90 9.08 -20.07
CA ILE A 265 -1.12 9.60 -21.20
C ILE A 265 -0.72 8.46 -22.16
N ALA A 266 -0.35 7.30 -21.63
CA ALA A 266 0.00 6.15 -22.46
C ALA A 266 -1.22 5.61 -23.24
N VAL A 267 -2.41 5.59 -22.62
CA VAL A 267 -3.69 5.24 -23.29
C VAL A 267 -3.99 6.23 -24.44
N GLU A 268 -3.91 7.53 -24.17
CA GLU A 268 -4.11 8.56 -25.19
C GLU A 268 -3.14 8.39 -26.38
N ARG A 269 -1.87 8.06 -26.10
CA ARG A 269 -0.87 7.80 -27.13
C ARG A 269 -1.19 6.54 -27.93
N MET A 270 -1.70 5.50 -27.28
CA MET A 270 -2.13 4.26 -27.93
C MET A 270 -3.24 4.51 -28.93
N GLU A 271 -4.25 5.30 -28.54
CA GLU A 271 -5.41 5.62 -29.38
C GLU A 271 -5.06 6.55 -30.54
N ARG A 272 -4.20 7.56 -30.31
CA ARG A 272 -3.88 8.58 -31.32
C ARG A 272 -2.74 8.21 -32.26
N SER A 273 -1.75 7.48 -31.78
CA SER A 273 -0.46 7.30 -32.47
C SER A 273 0.02 5.85 -32.51
N GLY A 274 -0.78 4.92 -31.99
CA GLY A 274 -0.51 3.48 -32.03
C GLY A 274 0.46 2.97 -30.95
N PRO A 275 0.74 1.64 -31.00
CA PRO A 275 1.46 0.94 -29.94
C PRO A 275 2.88 1.47 -29.67
N GLU A 276 3.64 1.80 -30.72
CA GLU A 276 5.02 2.28 -30.57
C GLU A 276 5.10 3.58 -29.77
N ALA A 277 4.18 4.53 -30.04
CA ALA A 277 4.11 5.80 -29.32
C ALA A 277 3.69 5.58 -27.85
N ALA A 278 2.79 4.62 -27.60
CA ALA A 278 2.38 4.24 -26.26
C ALA A 278 3.54 3.61 -25.49
N TYR A 279 4.29 2.68 -26.08
CA TYR A 279 5.45 2.04 -25.44
C TYR A 279 6.59 3.03 -25.18
N ALA A 280 6.84 3.97 -26.10
CA ALA A 280 7.78 5.06 -25.86
C ALA A 280 7.35 5.92 -24.66
N GLN A 281 6.04 6.16 -24.49
CA GLN A 281 5.52 6.89 -23.34
C GLN A 281 5.68 6.08 -22.04
N VAL A 282 5.37 4.78 -22.04
CA VAL A 282 5.61 3.87 -20.91
C VAL A 282 7.10 3.88 -20.55
N ALA A 283 8.01 3.76 -21.52
CA ALA A 283 9.45 3.82 -21.27
C ALA A 283 9.88 5.16 -20.62
N ARG A 284 9.35 6.30 -21.06
CA ARG A 284 9.62 7.61 -20.47
C ARG A 284 9.12 7.71 -19.03
N SER A 285 7.90 7.25 -18.76
CA SER A 285 7.33 7.21 -17.41
C SER A 285 8.14 6.29 -16.50
N SER A 286 8.62 5.16 -17.03
CA SER A 286 9.50 4.23 -16.33
C SER A 286 10.84 4.86 -15.94
N LEU A 287 11.43 5.67 -16.84
CA LEU A 287 12.66 6.40 -16.55
C LEU A 287 12.46 7.44 -15.44
N LEU A 288 11.33 8.15 -15.43
CA LEU A 288 10.98 9.06 -14.34
C LEU A 288 10.81 8.31 -13.01
N LEU A 289 10.16 7.16 -13.04
CA LEU A 289 10.00 6.33 -11.85
C LEU A 289 11.35 5.80 -11.35
N LEU A 290 12.22 5.34 -12.24
CA LEU A 290 13.59 4.91 -11.91
C LEU A 290 14.42 6.06 -11.32
N ALA A 291 14.29 7.29 -11.86
CA ALA A 291 14.96 8.47 -11.34
C ALA A 291 14.52 8.83 -9.91
N ILE A 292 13.41 8.28 -9.42
CA ILE A 292 12.97 8.44 -8.03
C ILE A 292 13.29 7.18 -7.21
N LEU A 293 12.93 6.00 -7.70
CA LEU A 293 13.08 4.75 -6.93
C LEU A 293 14.53 4.36 -6.69
N VAL A 294 15.42 4.54 -7.69
CA VAL A 294 16.83 4.12 -7.55
C VAL A 294 17.56 4.92 -6.46
N PRO A 295 17.56 6.28 -6.48
CA PRO A 295 18.19 7.05 -5.41
C PRO A 295 17.46 6.88 -4.07
N ALA A 296 16.11 6.77 -4.04
CA ALA A 296 15.37 6.53 -2.81
C ALA A 296 15.77 5.19 -2.18
N THR A 297 15.87 4.12 -2.99
CA THR A 297 16.33 2.81 -2.52
C THR A 297 17.74 2.88 -1.98
N ALA A 298 18.68 3.46 -2.74
CA ALA A 298 20.08 3.62 -2.31
C ALA A 298 20.19 4.46 -1.02
N GLY A 299 19.43 5.55 -0.93
CA GLY A 299 19.38 6.42 0.25
C GLY A 299 18.84 5.70 1.48
N VAL A 300 17.72 4.97 1.37
CA VAL A 300 17.16 4.20 2.50
C VAL A 300 18.10 3.11 2.95
N VAL A 301 18.69 2.35 2.01
CA VAL A 301 19.66 1.29 2.32
C VAL A 301 20.86 1.87 3.06
N TRP A 302 21.43 2.98 2.59
CA TRP A 302 22.59 3.61 3.21
C TRP A 302 22.27 4.22 4.58
N LEU A 303 21.13 4.89 4.68
CA LEU A 303 20.70 5.59 5.89
C LEU A 303 19.95 4.67 6.88
N THR A 304 19.81 3.38 6.60
CA THR A 304 19.09 2.44 7.49
C THR A 304 19.58 2.53 8.93
N PRO A 305 20.90 2.49 9.27
CA PRO A 305 21.31 2.55 10.66
C PRO A 305 20.84 3.83 11.38
N PRO A 306 21.16 5.06 10.91
CA PRO A 306 20.74 6.27 11.60
C PRO A 306 19.20 6.48 11.59
N LEU A 307 18.49 6.03 10.55
CA LEU A 307 17.02 6.08 10.51
C LEU A 307 16.40 5.17 11.57
N VAL A 308 16.89 3.94 11.68
CA VAL A 308 16.40 2.96 12.66
C VAL A 308 16.71 3.42 14.08
N ASP A 309 17.92 3.91 14.34
CA ASP A 309 18.31 4.39 15.67
C ASP A 309 17.46 5.58 16.15
N LEU A 310 17.07 6.44 15.22
CA LEU A 310 16.28 7.64 15.51
C LEU A 310 14.78 7.37 15.64
N LEU A 311 14.22 6.50 14.78
CA LEU A 311 12.78 6.37 14.60
C LEU A 311 12.20 5.13 15.28
N ILE A 312 12.98 4.07 15.49
CA ILE A 312 12.47 2.76 15.86
C ILE A 312 12.80 2.43 17.32
N GLY A 313 11.81 1.90 18.03
CA GLY A 313 11.98 1.43 19.41
C GLY A 313 13.04 0.34 19.55
N ALA A 314 13.72 0.29 20.69
CA ALA A 314 14.92 -0.52 20.91
C ALA A 314 14.74 -2.01 20.54
N GLU A 315 13.60 -2.61 20.92
CA GLU A 315 13.31 -4.03 20.69
C GLU A 315 13.19 -4.42 19.22
N PHE A 316 12.94 -3.44 18.33
CA PHE A 316 12.76 -3.67 16.88
C PHE A 316 13.99 -3.31 16.05
N ARG A 317 14.98 -2.60 16.62
CA ARG A 317 16.10 -2.01 15.85
C ARG A 317 16.93 -3.03 15.15
N GLU A 318 17.35 -4.09 15.83
CA GLU A 318 18.25 -5.10 15.26
C GLU A 318 17.62 -5.76 14.04
N ALA A 319 16.39 -6.26 14.18
CA ALA A 319 15.66 -6.85 13.05
C ALA A 319 15.43 -5.83 11.93
N THR A 320 15.01 -4.61 12.27
CA THR A 320 14.71 -3.58 11.26
C THR A 320 15.95 -3.17 10.46
N ARG A 321 17.13 -3.10 11.07
CA ARG A 321 18.37 -2.79 10.35
C ARG A 321 18.68 -3.79 9.23
N VAL A 322 18.33 -5.06 9.43
CA VAL A 322 18.55 -6.11 8.43
C VAL A 322 17.41 -6.20 7.43
N LEU A 323 16.15 -6.12 7.91
CA LEU A 323 14.98 -6.35 7.08
C LEU A 323 14.63 -5.15 6.17
N LEU A 324 14.83 -3.91 6.64
CA LEU A 324 14.45 -2.70 5.91
C LEU A 324 15.17 -2.55 4.56
N PRO A 325 16.48 -2.78 4.42
CA PRO A 325 17.17 -2.76 3.13
C PRO A 325 16.57 -3.76 2.13
N ILE A 326 16.36 -5.01 2.55
CA ILE A 326 15.83 -6.08 1.70
C ILE A 326 14.41 -5.72 1.25
N ALA A 327 13.58 -5.28 2.19
CA ALA A 327 12.21 -4.86 1.93
C ALA A 327 12.13 -3.66 0.96
N THR A 328 13.04 -2.71 1.09
CA THR A 328 13.13 -1.53 0.22
C THR A 328 13.44 -1.92 -1.22
N VAL A 329 14.41 -2.83 -1.43
CA VAL A 329 14.74 -3.36 -2.76
C VAL A 329 13.56 -4.14 -3.34
N ALA A 330 12.94 -5.04 -2.56
CA ALA A 330 11.78 -5.80 -3.01
C ALA A 330 10.61 -4.89 -3.42
N ALA A 331 10.35 -3.85 -2.62
CA ALA A 331 9.32 -2.86 -2.92
C ALA A 331 9.63 -2.03 -4.16
N ALA A 332 10.89 -1.64 -4.39
CA ALA A 332 11.30 -0.92 -5.59
C ALA A 332 11.08 -1.78 -6.85
N VAL A 333 11.49 -3.05 -6.82
CA VAL A 333 11.28 -4.01 -7.93
C VAL A 333 9.78 -4.20 -8.20
N ARG A 334 8.97 -4.38 -7.16
CA ARG A 334 7.52 -4.52 -7.31
C ARG A 334 6.86 -3.28 -7.89
N ASN A 335 7.19 -2.08 -7.38
CA ASN A 335 6.63 -0.84 -7.89
C ASN A 335 7.04 -0.61 -9.36
N LEU A 336 8.29 -0.92 -9.71
CA LEU A 336 8.75 -0.84 -11.10
C LEU A 336 7.96 -1.79 -12.01
N ARG A 337 7.67 -3.03 -11.57
CA ARG A 337 6.82 -3.95 -12.32
C ARG A 337 5.42 -3.38 -12.52
N VAL A 338 4.72 -3.09 -11.42
CA VAL A 338 3.30 -2.70 -11.43
C VAL A 338 3.06 -1.39 -12.18
N HIS A 339 3.93 -0.40 -11.98
CA HIS A 339 3.72 0.95 -12.53
C HIS A 339 4.39 1.20 -13.88
N CYS A 340 5.19 0.24 -14.39
CA CYS A 340 5.85 0.37 -15.68
C CYS A 340 5.52 -0.84 -16.58
N VAL A 341 5.98 -2.01 -16.18
CA VAL A 341 5.96 -3.19 -17.07
C VAL A 341 4.54 -3.71 -17.28
N ASP A 342 3.74 -3.80 -16.23
CA ASP A 342 2.34 -4.24 -16.27
C ASP A 342 1.49 -3.34 -17.16
N GLN A 343 1.86 -2.05 -17.29
CA GLN A 343 1.14 -1.08 -18.13
C GLN A 343 1.08 -1.49 -19.61
N VAL A 344 2.11 -2.16 -20.11
CA VAL A 344 2.12 -2.66 -21.50
C VAL A 344 0.99 -3.66 -21.73
N PHE A 345 0.80 -4.58 -20.81
CA PHE A 345 -0.25 -5.61 -20.93
C PHE A 345 -1.65 -5.05 -20.68
N LEU A 346 -1.77 -4.03 -19.83
CA LEU A 346 -3.02 -3.28 -19.64
C LEU A 346 -3.42 -2.54 -20.92
N LEU A 347 -2.46 -1.89 -21.60
CA LEU A 347 -2.68 -1.25 -22.90
C LEU A 347 -3.12 -2.24 -23.99
N LEU A 348 -2.59 -3.47 -23.95
CA LEU A 348 -2.94 -4.54 -24.88
C LEU A 348 -4.23 -5.30 -24.50
N GLY A 349 -4.84 -5.00 -23.35
CA GLY A 349 -5.98 -5.75 -22.83
C GLY A 349 -5.65 -7.20 -22.39
N ARG A 350 -4.36 -7.55 -22.25
CA ARG A 350 -3.90 -8.91 -21.90
C ARG A 350 -3.90 -9.14 -20.38
N THR A 351 -5.04 -8.93 -19.74
CA THR A 351 -5.19 -9.07 -18.28
C THR A 351 -4.99 -10.51 -17.78
N GLY A 352 -5.28 -11.51 -18.62
CA GLY A 352 -5.03 -12.92 -18.29
C GLY A 352 -3.55 -13.25 -18.08
N PHE A 353 -2.65 -12.65 -18.88
CA PHE A 353 -1.21 -12.78 -18.69
C PHE A 353 -0.77 -12.18 -17.34
N LEU A 354 -1.28 -10.99 -17.00
CA LEU A 354 -0.99 -10.36 -15.70
C LEU A 354 -1.47 -11.23 -14.52
N LEU A 355 -2.65 -11.84 -14.64
CA LEU A 355 -3.14 -12.77 -13.62
C LEU A 355 -2.20 -13.96 -13.45
N THR A 356 -1.72 -14.54 -14.54
CA THR A 356 -0.75 -15.66 -14.50
C THR A 356 0.55 -15.22 -13.82
N VAL A 357 1.10 -14.06 -14.19
CA VAL A 357 2.31 -13.52 -13.56
C VAL A 357 2.10 -13.28 -12.06
N ASN A 358 0.95 -12.71 -11.65
CA ASN A 358 0.63 -12.49 -10.26
C ASN A 358 0.51 -13.80 -9.46
N LEU A 359 -0.07 -14.85 -10.05
CA LEU A 359 -0.14 -16.17 -9.42
C LEU A 359 1.24 -16.80 -9.25
N VAL A 360 2.09 -16.72 -10.27
CA VAL A 360 3.47 -17.22 -10.22
C VAL A 360 4.28 -16.43 -9.18
N GLU A 361 4.17 -15.10 -9.16
CA GLU A 361 4.84 -14.28 -8.14
C GLU A 361 4.36 -14.60 -6.74
N ALA A 362 3.03 -14.73 -6.53
CA ALA A 362 2.48 -15.10 -5.23
C ALA A 362 3.02 -16.44 -4.75
N GLY A 363 2.95 -17.48 -5.60
CA GLY A 363 3.48 -18.80 -5.28
C GLY A 363 4.98 -18.78 -4.98
N ALA A 364 5.79 -18.12 -5.82
CA ALA A 364 7.23 -18.01 -5.64
C ALA A 364 7.59 -17.20 -4.38
N THR A 365 6.85 -16.12 -4.08
CA THR A 365 7.05 -15.30 -2.88
C THR A 365 6.75 -16.10 -1.61
N LEU A 366 5.64 -16.83 -1.57
CA LEU A 366 5.26 -17.62 -0.40
C LEU A 366 6.19 -18.83 -0.21
N ALA A 367 6.51 -19.54 -1.28
CA ALA A 367 7.45 -20.67 -1.22
C ALA A 367 8.86 -20.20 -0.83
N GLY A 368 9.33 -19.07 -1.42
CA GLY A 368 10.60 -18.45 -1.08
C GLY A 368 10.63 -17.95 0.37
N CYS A 369 9.54 -17.34 0.85
CA CYS A 369 9.39 -16.95 2.25
C CYS A 369 9.52 -18.16 3.19
N ALA A 370 8.75 -19.23 2.94
CA ALA A 370 8.76 -20.42 3.78
C ALA A 370 10.16 -21.09 3.80
N ALA A 371 10.76 -21.31 2.63
CA ALA A 371 12.10 -21.87 2.53
C ALA A 371 13.16 -20.98 3.19
N GLY A 372 13.10 -19.66 2.91
CA GLY A 372 14.03 -18.69 3.47
C GLY A 372 13.94 -18.59 4.99
N LEU A 373 12.70 -18.69 5.55
CA LEU A 373 12.47 -18.67 6.99
C LEU A 373 13.15 -19.86 7.68
N VAL A 374 13.02 -21.07 7.12
CA VAL A 374 13.65 -22.29 7.66
C VAL A 374 15.19 -22.21 7.63
N TRP A 375 15.78 -21.64 6.58
CA TRP A 375 17.25 -21.64 6.41
C TRP A 375 17.96 -20.43 6.99
N GLY A 376 17.30 -19.29 7.09
CA GLY A 376 17.92 -18.02 7.46
C GLY A 376 17.04 -17.11 8.32
N GLY A 377 16.00 -17.64 8.96
CA GLY A 377 15.08 -16.87 9.80
C GLY A 377 14.39 -15.74 9.03
N LEU A 378 14.06 -14.65 9.71
CA LEU A 378 13.38 -13.48 9.10
C LEU A 378 14.16 -12.84 7.92
N PRO A 379 15.49 -12.68 7.97
CA PRO A 379 16.25 -12.22 6.80
C PRO A 379 16.12 -13.14 5.59
N GLY A 380 16.20 -14.46 5.81
CA GLY A 380 15.99 -15.46 4.78
C GLY A 380 14.59 -15.41 4.17
N ALA A 381 13.55 -15.26 5.00
CA ALA A 381 12.18 -15.06 4.54
C ALA A 381 12.04 -13.83 3.63
N CYS A 382 12.62 -12.69 4.03
CA CYS A 382 12.59 -11.46 3.21
C CYS A 382 13.36 -11.61 1.90
N LEU A 383 14.51 -12.32 1.90
CA LEU A 383 15.25 -12.63 0.67
C LEU A 383 14.46 -13.54 -0.26
N GLY A 384 13.76 -14.55 0.30
CA GLY A 384 12.86 -15.40 -0.46
C GLY A 384 11.72 -14.62 -1.11
N CYS A 385 11.13 -13.66 -0.38
CA CYS A 385 10.11 -12.74 -0.91
C CYS A 385 10.67 -11.84 -2.03
N LEU A 386 11.87 -11.32 -1.87
CA LEU A 386 12.56 -10.56 -2.91
C LEU A 386 12.77 -11.41 -4.16
N GLY A 387 13.19 -12.68 -4.00
CA GLY A 387 13.36 -13.64 -5.10
C GLY A 387 12.05 -13.88 -5.87
N GLY A 388 10.93 -14.10 -5.17
CA GLY A 388 9.62 -14.25 -5.80
C GLY A 388 9.16 -12.99 -6.56
N THR A 389 9.32 -11.82 -5.95
CA THR A 389 9.03 -10.52 -6.58
C THR A 389 9.92 -10.27 -7.82
N ALA A 390 11.21 -10.59 -7.73
CA ALA A 390 12.15 -10.47 -8.85
C ALA A 390 11.78 -11.42 -10.00
N LEU A 391 11.34 -12.65 -9.68
CA LEU A 391 10.87 -13.60 -10.70
C LEU A 391 9.65 -13.03 -11.45
N GLY A 392 8.65 -12.52 -10.73
CA GLY A 392 7.50 -11.87 -11.33
C GLY A 392 7.87 -10.71 -12.24
N PHE A 393 8.83 -9.87 -11.80
CA PHE A 393 9.37 -8.77 -12.60
C PHE A 393 10.05 -9.28 -13.87
N VAL A 394 10.91 -10.28 -13.78
CA VAL A 394 11.65 -10.83 -14.93
C VAL A 394 10.71 -11.42 -15.97
N ILE A 395 9.72 -12.22 -15.55
CA ILE A 395 8.72 -12.81 -16.45
C ILE A 395 7.94 -11.70 -17.17
N CYS A 396 7.44 -10.72 -16.42
CA CYS A 396 6.67 -9.62 -16.98
C CYS A 396 7.51 -8.75 -17.93
N PHE A 397 8.75 -8.42 -17.52
CA PHE A 397 9.69 -7.64 -18.34
C PHE A 397 10.06 -8.36 -19.65
N ALA A 398 10.37 -9.66 -19.59
CA ALA A 398 10.66 -10.45 -20.78
C ALA A 398 9.47 -10.48 -21.74
N GLY A 399 8.24 -10.58 -21.21
CA GLY A 399 7.02 -10.44 -22.00
C GLY A 399 6.88 -9.06 -22.65
N ALA A 400 7.01 -7.98 -21.88
CA ALA A 400 6.91 -6.61 -22.40
C ALA A 400 8.01 -6.29 -23.43
N TRP A 401 9.21 -6.85 -23.23
CA TRP A 401 10.29 -6.75 -24.22
C TRP A 401 9.93 -7.40 -25.53
N ARG A 402 9.26 -8.55 -25.53
CA ARG A 402 8.75 -9.22 -26.75
C ARG A 402 7.67 -8.41 -27.45
N GLU A 403 6.85 -7.70 -26.70
CA GLU A 403 5.81 -6.80 -27.26
C GLU A 403 6.39 -5.50 -27.84
N GLY A 404 7.66 -5.21 -27.63
CA GLY A 404 8.34 -4.04 -28.22
C GLY A 404 8.70 -2.93 -27.23
N LEU A 405 8.49 -3.11 -25.92
CA LEU A 405 9.02 -2.14 -24.94
C LEU A 405 10.56 -2.11 -25.01
N ARG A 406 11.11 -0.92 -25.21
CA ARG A 406 12.56 -0.73 -25.30
C ARG A 406 13.00 0.43 -24.41
N PHE A 407 14.17 0.27 -23.80
CA PHE A 407 14.82 1.31 -23.00
C PHE A 407 16.12 1.74 -23.66
N THR A 408 16.38 3.03 -23.67
CA THR A 408 17.70 3.56 -24.04
C THR A 408 18.65 3.46 -22.84
N LEU A 409 19.88 3.00 -23.09
CA LEU A 409 20.87 2.76 -22.03
C LEU A 409 21.38 4.06 -21.40
N LEU A 410 21.56 5.12 -22.21
CA LEU A 410 22.15 6.38 -21.78
C LEU A 410 21.41 7.06 -20.60
N PRO A 411 20.05 7.21 -20.61
CA PRO A 411 19.33 7.73 -19.46
C PRO A 411 19.49 6.88 -18.19
N LEU A 412 19.54 5.56 -18.32
CA LEU A 412 19.76 4.66 -17.19
C LEU A 412 21.15 4.87 -16.56
N LEU A 413 22.20 5.01 -17.39
CA LEU A 413 23.55 5.32 -16.93
C LEU A 413 23.63 6.70 -16.26
N LYS A 414 22.91 7.69 -16.77
CA LYS A 414 22.82 9.03 -16.16
C LYS A 414 22.19 8.97 -14.75
N ILE A 415 21.10 8.22 -14.59
CA ILE A 415 20.46 8.01 -13.29
C ILE A 415 21.41 7.28 -12.34
N ALA A 416 22.07 6.23 -12.80
CA ALA A 416 23.05 5.48 -12.01
C ALA A 416 24.23 6.37 -11.56
N ALA A 417 24.79 7.19 -12.46
CA ALA A 417 25.87 8.12 -12.14
C ALA A 417 25.44 9.18 -11.11
N ALA A 418 24.26 9.79 -11.28
CA ALA A 418 23.73 10.75 -10.31
C ALA A 418 23.50 10.10 -8.94
N THR A 419 22.99 8.86 -8.92
CA THR A 419 22.79 8.08 -7.67
C THR A 419 24.14 7.75 -7.02
N ALA A 420 25.16 7.36 -7.79
CA ALA A 420 26.51 7.10 -7.28
C ALA A 420 27.12 8.35 -6.62
N LEU A 421 26.94 9.54 -7.22
CA LEU A 421 27.36 10.81 -6.63
C LEU A 421 26.62 11.08 -5.30
N MET A 422 25.33 10.82 -5.24
CA MET A 422 24.54 10.94 -4.01
C MET A 422 25.07 10.01 -2.92
N VAL A 423 25.32 8.73 -3.26
CA VAL A 423 25.85 7.74 -2.30
C VAL A 423 27.26 8.13 -1.84
N GLY A 424 28.10 8.64 -2.73
CA GLY A 424 29.42 9.21 -2.37
C GLY A 424 29.30 10.36 -1.36
N ALA A 425 28.32 11.26 -1.56
CA ALA A 425 28.05 12.34 -0.60
C ALA A 425 27.55 11.80 0.75
N LEU A 426 26.70 10.76 0.73
CA LEU A 426 26.24 10.09 1.95
C LEU A 426 27.42 9.45 2.73
N ALA A 427 28.39 8.87 2.04
CA ALA A 427 29.59 8.28 2.63
C ALA A 427 30.52 9.33 3.28
N LEU A 428 30.59 10.51 2.67
CA LEU A 428 31.44 11.61 3.17
C LEU A 428 30.78 12.46 4.26
N ALA A 429 29.46 12.46 4.36
CA ALA A 429 28.69 13.31 5.28
C ALA A 429 29.12 13.18 6.76
N PRO A 430 29.39 11.99 7.33
CA PRO A 430 29.83 11.87 8.72
C PRO A 430 31.13 12.60 9.03
N HIS A 431 32.04 12.71 8.04
CA HIS A 431 33.33 13.38 8.18
C HIS A 431 33.24 14.90 8.09
N LEU A 432 32.17 15.43 7.51
CA LEU A 432 32.00 16.85 7.24
C LEU A 432 31.17 17.60 8.29
N GLN A 433 30.39 16.91 9.12
CA GLN A 433 29.34 17.53 9.94
C GLN A 433 29.72 17.76 11.42
N GLY A 434 30.91 17.42 11.86
CA GLY A 434 31.41 17.69 13.22
C GLY A 434 30.48 17.22 14.34
N GLU A 435 30.33 18.02 15.41
CA GLU A 435 29.55 17.72 16.63
C GLU A 435 28.05 18.12 16.53
N LEU A 436 27.44 18.03 15.38
CA LEU A 436 25.99 18.33 15.24
C LEU A 436 25.16 17.23 15.91
N GLY A 437 24.04 17.61 16.52
CA GLY A 437 23.09 16.65 17.07
C GLY A 437 22.56 15.67 16.01
N ALA A 438 22.35 14.40 16.38
CA ALA A 438 22.00 13.30 15.46
C ALA A 438 20.84 13.62 14.50
N ARG A 439 19.81 14.29 14.98
CA ARG A 439 18.62 14.69 14.17
C ARG A 439 18.98 15.70 13.08
N LEU A 440 19.73 16.74 13.46
CA LEU A 440 20.14 17.79 12.51
C LEU A 440 21.12 17.24 11.48
N ARG A 441 22.05 16.40 11.93
CA ARG A 441 23.01 15.70 11.05
C ARG A 441 22.28 14.88 10.01
N LEU A 442 21.31 14.05 10.42
CA LEU A 442 20.52 13.23 9.50
C LEU A 442 19.76 14.09 8.50
N ALA A 443 19.09 15.15 8.97
CA ALA A 443 18.34 16.06 8.11
C ALA A 443 19.24 16.75 7.06
N LEU A 444 20.41 17.25 7.47
CA LEU A 444 21.38 17.88 6.57
C LEU A 444 21.98 16.86 5.58
N THR A 445 22.23 15.63 6.04
CA THR A 445 22.71 14.54 5.16
C THR A 445 21.69 14.22 4.08
N ILE A 446 20.41 14.08 4.43
CA ILE A 446 19.34 13.80 3.46
C ILE A 446 19.16 14.99 2.51
N ALA A 447 19.07 16.22 3.03
CA ALA A 447 18.88 17.40 2.22
C ALA A 447 20.07 17.67 1.27
N GLY A 448 21.30 17.54 1.78
CA GLY A 448 22.51 17.78 1.00
C GLY A 448 22.74 16.73 -0.09
N SER A 449 22.63 15.44 0.25
CA SER A 449 22.79 14.35 -0.71
C SER A 449 21.65 14.32 -1.74
N GLY A 450 20.42 14.54 -1.31
CA GLY A 450 19.26 14.68 -2.19
C GLY A 450 19.36 15.89 -3.11
N GLY A 451 19.80 17.03 -2.58
CA GLY A 451 20.08 18.25 -3.37
C GLY A 451 21.16 18.00 -4.42
N LEU A 452 22.26 17.36 -4.04
CA LEU A 452 23.32 16.96 -4.97
C LEU A 452 22.80 16.04 -6.09
N TYR A 453 21.97 15.06 -5.74
CA TYR A 453 21.33 14.18 -6.71
C TYR A 453 20.51 14.98 -7.73
N LEU A 454 19.65 15.90 -7.25
CA LEU A 454 18.78 16.69 -8.11
C LEU A 454 19.59 17.61 -9.03
N VAL A 455 20.67 18.21 -8.54
CA VAL A 455 21.57 19.04 -9.34
C VAL A 455 22.30 18.19 -10.38
N ALA A 456 22.83 17.02 -9.99
CA ALA A 456 23.50 16.08 -10.91
C ALA A 456 22.52 15.61 -12.00
N LEU A 457 21.29 15.24 -11.61
CA LEU A 457 20.27 14.84 -12.56
C LEU A 457 19.92 15.97 -13.53
N ALA A 458 19.72 17.20 -13.03
CA ALA A 458 19.43 18.36 -13.85
C ALA A 458 20.54 18.65 -14.86
N LEU A 459 21.79 18.56 -14.46
CA LEU A 459 22.95 18.75 -15.35
C LEU A 459 23.07 17.66 -16.40
N LEU A 460 22.89 16.38 -16.01
CA LEU A 460 23.01 15.23 -16.91
C LEU A 460 21.86 15.15 -17.92
N PHE A 461 20.67 15.70 -17.58
CA PHE A 461 19.48 15.73 -18.43
C PHE A 461 19.19 17.11 -19.01
N ARG A 462 20.14 18.04 -19.01
CA ARG A 462 19.96 19.41 -19.51
C ARG A 462 19.46 19.49 -20.96
N GLU A 463 19.70 18.49 -21.76
CA GLU A 463 19.24 18.37 -23.14
C GLU A 463 17.71 18.25 -23.27
N TYR A 464 17.02 17.80 -22.22
CA TYR A 464 15.55 17.70 -22.15
C TYR A 464 14.90 18.97 -21.59
N TRP A 465 15.68 19.96 -21.16
CA TRP A 465 15.14 21.23 -20.71
C TRP A 465 14.68 22.04 -21.93
N PRO A 466 13.48 22.65 -21.89
CA PRO A 466 13.06 23.56 -22.96
C PRO A 466 14.04 24.73 -22.98
N THR A 467 15.03 24.69 -23.86
CA THR A 467 15.75 25.89 -24.22
C THR A 467 14.69 26.86 -24.72
N ARG A 468 14.57 28.03 -24.08
CA ARG A 468 13.84 29.18 -24.65
C ARG A 468 14.48 29.45 -26.01
N ARG A 469 14.03 28.73 -27.06
CA ARG A 469 14.29 29.15 -28.42
C ARG A 469 13.57 30.50 -28.53
N ARG A 470 14.36 31.54 -28.71
CA ARG A 470 13.95 32.89 -29.02
C ARG A 470 12.81 32.81 -30.02
N ALA A 471 11.67 33.40 -29.63
CA ALA A 471 10.70 33.85 -30.60
C ALA A 471 11.42 34.93 -31.43
N THR A 472 11.84 34.60 -32.61
CA THR A 472 12.13 35.53 -33.71
C THR A 472 11.02 35.38 -34.72
#